data_c5704bd384bdeecc6ef627f977468739
#
_entry.id   c5704bd384bdeecc6ef627f977468739
#
_cell.length_a   1.000
_cell.length_b   1.000
_cell.length_c   1.000
_cell.angle_alpha   90.00
_cell.angle_beta   90.00
_cell.angle_gamma   90.00
#
_symmetry.space_group_name_H-M   'P 1'
#
loop_
_entity.id
_entity.type
_entity.pdbx_description
1 polymer ?
#
loop_
_entity_poly.entity_id
_entity_poly.type
_entity_poly.pdbx_seq_one_letter_code
_entity_poly.pdbx_strand_id
1 'polypeptide(L)'
;MATLVLLRHGQSDWNQKNLFTGWHDVDLTPLGEEEARRGGQQMRDAGILPDVVHTSLQTRAIRTANLSLEVLDRLWIPVRRHWRLNERHYGALQGKDKAQTAAEFGEAQVKVWRRSYDQPPLPVSLDSPEHPANDPRYAGLPPDVLPAAECLKDVVERMLPYWYDAICPDLAEDRTVLVAAHGNSLRALKKHLDGMSDEEVVELNIPTGMPLVYELDERLAVVSCAYLDPEAAAAEAAKVAAQGRVKT
;
A
#
# COMPACT_ATOMS: atom_id res chain seq x y z
N MET A 1 16.41 3.44 -19.39
CA MET A 1 14.98 3.44 -18.97
C MET A 1 14.86 2.58 -17.74
N ALA A 2 14.22 3.07 -16.66
CA ALA A 2 14.08 2.33 -15.40
C ALA A 2 12.69 1.70 -15.30
N THR A 3 12.62 0.50 -14.70
CA THR A 3 11.36 -0.22 -14.48
C THR A 3 10.98 -0.19 -13.00
N LEU A 4 9.79 0.33 -12.69
CA LEU A 4 9.22 0.34 -11.35
C LEU A 4 7.97 -0.54 -11.30
N VAL A 5 7.93 -1.49 -10.38
CA VAL A 5 6.75 -2.33 -10.17
C VAL A 5 6.11 -1.98 -8.83
N LEU A 6 4.83 -1.65 -8.85
CA LEU A 6 4.03 -1.45 -7.64
C LEU A 6 3.19 -2.70 -7.39
N LEU A 7 3.30 -3.29 -6.19
CA LEU A 7 2.57 -4.50 -5.80
C LEU A 7 1.89 -4.27 -4.46
N ARG A 8 0.56 -4.23 -4.43
CA ARG A 8 -0.17 -4.22 -3.17
C ARG A 8 -0.13 -5.60 -2.53
N HIS A 9 0.05 -5.63 -1.21
CA HIS A 9 0.00 -6.88 -0.45
C HIS A 9 -1.27 -7.68 -0.74
N GLY A 10 -1.17 -9.01 -0.68
CA GLY A 10 -2.31 -9.92 -0.82
C GLY A 10 -3.36 -9.71 0.27
N GLN A 11 -4.49 -10.38 0.15
CA GLN A 11 -5.56 -10.31 1.14
C GLN A 11 -5.03 -10.61 2.55
N SER A 12 -5.31 -9.73 3.52
CA SER A 12 -4.99 -9.94 4.93
C SER A 12 -6.21 -10.42 5.72
N ASP A 13 -5.96 -10.97 6.92
CA ASP A 13 -7.01 -11.37 7.87
C ASP A 13 -8.09 -10.30 8.05
N TRP A 14 -7.67 -9.04 8.23
CA TRP A 14 -8.61 -7.95 8.45
C TRP A 14 -9.25 -7.44 7.16
N ASN A 15 -8.64 -7.67 6.00
CA ASN A 15 -9.35 -7.47 4.73
C ASN A 15 -10.51 -8.46 4.59
N GLN A 16 -10.28 -9.74 4.93
CA GLN A 16 -11.31 -10.78 4.90
C GLN A 16 -12.45 -10.49 5.90
N LYS A 17 -12.11 -10.02 7.09
CA LYS A 17 -13.06 -9.65 8.15
C LYS A 17 -13.71 -8.27 7.94
N ASN A 18 -13.38 -7.56 6.87
CA ASN A 18 -13.87 -6.20 6.57
C ASN A 18 -13.56 -5.16 7.65
N LEU A 19 -12.43 -5.29 8.37
CA LEU A 19 -12.00 -4.36 9.41
C LEU A 19 -11.09 -3.26 8.86
N PHE A 20 -11.07 -2.10 9.54
CA PHE A 20 -10.06 -1.07 9.32
C PHE A 20 -8.71 -1.54 9.85
N THR A 21 -7.71 -1.73 8.99
CA THR A 21 -6.42 -2.30 9.40
C THR A 21 -5.41 -1.22 9.81
N GLY A 22 -5.10 -0.30 8.92
CA GLY A 22 -4.12 0.76 9.20
C GLY A 22 -2.73 0.22 9.58
N TRP A 23 -2.20 0.70 10.70
CA TRP A 23 -0.89 0.29 11.21
C TRP A 23 -0.94 -0.94 12.13
N HIS A 24 -2.12 -1.40 12.49
CA HIS A 24 -2.24 -2.70 13.16
C HIS A 24 -1.64 -3.80 12.30
N ASP A 25 -0.78 -4.64 12.89
CA ASP A 25 -0.06 -5.65 12.13
C ASP A 25 -0.84 -6.96 12.08
N VAL A 26 -1.26 -7.32 10.90
CA VAL A 26 -1.97 -8.57 10.60
C VAL A 26 -1.26 -9.31 9.47
N ASP A 27 -1.46 -10.61 9.43
CA ASP A 27 -0.88 -11.48 8.42
C ASP A 27 -1.77 -11.63 7.18
N LEU A 28 -1.22 -12.26 6.16
CA LEU A 28 -1.94 -12.69 4.97
C LEU A 28 -2.87 -13.86 5.28
N THR A 29 -4.00 -13.93 4.58
CA THR A 29 -4.79 -15.16 4.48
C THR A 29 -4.13 -16.13 3.51
N PRO A 30 -4.53 -17.42 3.48
CA PRO A 30 -4.09 -18.35 2.43
C PRO A 30 -4.31 -17.79 1.00
N LEU A 31 -5.46 -17.15 0.76
CA LEU A 31 -5.73 -16.46 -0.51
C LEU A 31 -4.72 -15.33 -0.76
N GLY A 32 -4.37 -14.54 0.27
CA GLY A 32 -3.38 -13.47 0.14
C GLY A 32 -1.99 -13.98 -0.19
N GLU A 33 -1.61 -15.16 0.30
CA GLU A 33 -0.36 -15.82 -0.08
C GLU A 33 -0.39 -16.28 -1.55
N GLU A 34 -1.51 -16.83 -2.01
CA GLU A 34 -1.70 -17.21 -3.41
C GLU A 34 -1.65 -15.97 -4.34
N GLU A 35 -2.29 -14.87 -3.94
CA GLU A 35 -2.23 -13.60 -4.65
C GLU A 35 -0.79 -13.08 -4.77
N ALA A 36 0.01 -13.16 -3.69
CA ALA A 36 1.41 -12.75 -3.68
C ALA A 36 2.26 -13.60 -4.64
N ARG A 37 2.09 -14.93 -4.61
CA ARG A 37 2.78 -15.85 -5.52
C ARG A 37 2.37 -15.62 -6.98
N ARG A 38 1.08 -15.41 -7.23
CA ARG A 38 0.56 -15.09 -8.57
C ARG A 38 1.19 -13.80 -9.11
N GLY A 39 1.30 -12.75 -8.29
CA GLY A 39 1.97 -11.52 -8.67
C GLY A 39 3.44 -11.75 -9.04
N GLY A 40 4.14 -12.60 -8.28
CA GLY A 40 5.50 -13.06 -8.63
C GLY A 40 5.54 -13.81 -9.96
N GLN A 41 4.59 -14.70 -10.21
CA GLN A 41 4.51 -15.46 -11.48
C GLN A 41 4.24 -14.56 -12.68
N GLN A 42 3.32 -13.59 -12.55
CA GLN A 42 3.06 -12.61 -13.62
C GLN A 42 4.31 -11.79 -13.97
N MET A 43 5.09 -11.35 -12.98
CA MET A 43 6.37 -10.66 -13.22
C MET A 43 7.37 -11.59 -13.92
N ARG A 44 7.47 -12.84 -13.49
CA ARG A 44 8.36 -13.85 -14.10
C ARG A 44 8.02 -14.10 -15.57
N ASP A 45 6.73 -14.29 -15.87
CA ASP A 45 6.23 -14.55 -17.23
C ASP A 45 6.45 -13.36 -18.16
N ALA A 46 6.42 -12.14 -17.60
CA ALA A 46 6.75 -10.90 -18.32
C ALA A 46 8.26 -10.63 -18.42
N GLY A 47 9.12 -11.47 -17.84
CA GLY A 47 10.57 -11.26 -17.83
C GLY A 47 11.03 -10.11 -16.91
N ILE A 48 10.17 -9.64 -15.99
CA ILE A 48 10.48 -8.55 -15.07
C ILE A 48 11.08 -9.15 -13.80
N LEU A 49 12.38 -8.96 -13.62
CA LEU A 49 13.14 -9.50 -12.51
C LEU A 49 13.68 -8.33 -11.65
N PRO A 50 13.12 -8.11 -10.45
CA PRO A 50 13.58 -7.04 -9.58
C PRO A 50 15.04 -7.19 -9.15
N ASP A 51 15.76 -6.08 -9.04
CA ASP A 51 17.13 -5.98 -8.51
C ASP A 51 17.13 -5.52 -7.05
N VAL A 52 16.07 -4.85 -6.61
CA VAL A 52 15.88 -4.39 -5.24
C VAL A 52 14.39 -4.32 -4.90
N VAL A 53 14.08 -4.57 -3.64
CA VAL A 53 12.71 -4.42 -3.11
C VAL A 53 12.67 -3.33 -2.05
N HIS A 54 11.65 -2.46 -2.14
CA HIS A 54 11.25 -1.57 -1.07
C HIS A 54 9.92 -2.03 -0.50
N THR A 55 9.82 -2.16 0.84
CA THR A 55 8.58 -2.57 1.50
C THR A 55 8.40 -1.86 2.84
N SER A 56 7.24 -2.01 3.44
CA SER A 56 6.90 -1.42 4.74
C SER A 56 7.47 -2.23 5.92
N LEU A 57 7.15 -1.80 7.15
CA LEU A 57 7.42 -2.56 8.37
C LEU A 57 6.27 -3.51 8.76
N GLN A 58 5.26 -3.67 7.91
CA GLN A 58 4.07 -4.46 8.22
C GLN A 58 4.13 -5.85 7.58
N THR A 59 3.83 -6.87 8.39
CA THR A 59 3.98 -8.30 8.05
C THR A 59 3.38 -8.67 6.71
N ARG A 60 2.14 -8.23 6.41
CA ARG A 60 1.45 -8.57 5.17
C ARG A 60 2.19 -8.10 3.89
N ALA A 61 2.83 -6.91 3.93
CA ALA A 61 3.60 -6.41 2.80
C ALA A 61 4.96 -7.12 2.69
N ILE A 62 5.64 -7.33 3.82
CA ILE A 62 6.90 -8.07 3.89
C ILE A 62 6.71 -9.50 3.35
N ARG A 63 5.66 -10.20 3.79
CA ARG A 63 5.38 -11.56 3.32
C ARG A 63 5.00 -11.59 1.84
N THR A 64 4.22 -10.61 1.36
CA THR A 64 3.93 -10.48 -0.07
C THR A 64 5.20 -10.34 -0.88
N ALA A 65 6.13 -9.45 -0.48
CA ALA A 65 7.42 -9.31 -1.13
C ALA A 65 8.20 -10.63 -1.15
N ASN A 66 8.34 -11.29 -0.01
CA ASN A 66 9.10 -12.54 0.11
C ASN A 66 8.50 -13.66 -0.76
N LEU A 67 7.16 -13.85 -0.73
CA LEU A 67 6.48 -14.87 -1.53
C LEU A 67 6.60 -14.60 -3.04
N SER A 68 6.56 -13.34 -3.46
CA SER A 68 6.80 -12.97 -4.86
C SER A 68 8.25 -13.24 -5.26
N LEU A 69 9.24 -12.89 -4.40
CA LEU A 69 10.66 -13.13 -4.65
C LEU A 69 11.01 -14.63 -4.67
N GLU A 70 10.33 -15.45 -3.86
CA GLU A 70 10.47 -16.90 -3.88
C GLU A 70 10.12 -17.46 -5.26
N VAL A 71 8.98 -17.06 -5.84
CA VAL A 71 8.55 -17.46 -7.19
C VAL A 71 9.51 -16.97 -8.26
N LEU A 72 10.07 -15.78 -8.10
CA LEU A 72 11.01 -15.15 -9.04
C LEU A 72 12.43 -15.73 -8.95
N ASP A 73 12.74 -16.58 -7.94
CA ASP A 73 14.10 -17.00 -7.60
C ASP A 73 15.03 -15.81 -7.31
N ARG A 74 14.50 -14.81 -6.57
CA ARG A 74 15.17 -13.53 -6.26
C ARG A 74 15.27 -13.23 -4.76
N LEU A 75 15.15 -14.23 -3.87
CA LEU A 75 15.27 -14.03 -2.41
C LEU A 75 16.62 -13.42 -1.97
N TRP A 76 17.63 -13.50 -2.79
CA TRP A 76 18.99 -13.03 -2.52
C TRP A 76 19.20 -11.53 -2.76
N ILE A 77 18.26 -10.83 -3.41
CA ILE A 77 18.39 -9.40 -3.70
C ILE A 77 18.18 -8.53 -2.44
N PRO A 78 18.70 -7.29 -2.42
CA PRO A 78 18.46 -6.37 -1.31
C PRO A 78 16.96 -6.09 -1.08
N VAL A 79 16.53 -6.15 0.19
CA VAL A 79 15.19 -5.75 0.63
C VAL A 79 15.31 -4.62 1.64
N ARG A 80 14.79 -3.45 1.29
CA ARG A 80 14.79 -2.25 2.13
C ARG A 80 13.40 -2.06 2.76
N ARG A 81 13.34 -2.08 4.09
CA ARG A 81 12.10 -1.88 4.86
C ARG A 81 12.07 -0.49 5.45
N HIS A 82 10.96 0.21 5.25
CA HIS A 82 10.84 1.56 5.79
C HIS A 82 9.40 1.91 6.18
N TRP A 83 9.20 2.54 7.35
CA TRP A 83 7.89 2.92 7.88
C TRP A 83 7.10 3.88 6.98
N ARG A 84 7.79 4.70 6.18
CA ARG A 84 7.15 5.63 5.23
C ARG A 84 6.35 4.92 4.13
N LEU A 85 6.57 3.61 3.94
CA LEU A 85 5.76 2.77 3.05
C LEU A 85 4.62 2.05 3.76
N ASN A 86 4.42 2.23 5.08
CA ASN A 86 3.30 1.66 5.81
C ASN A 86 1.96 2.10 5.22
N GLU A 87 0.91 1.34 5.53
CA GLU A 87 -0.47 1.72 5.24
C GLU A 87 -0.83 3.04 5.94
N ARG A 88 -1.86 3.71 5.50
CA ARG A 88 -2.44 4.87 6.17
C ARG A 88 -2.91 4.50 7.57
N HIS A 89 -2.58 5.31 8.56
CA HIS A 89 -3.05 5.12 9.92
C HIS A 89 -4.52 5.54 10.07
N TYR A 90 -5.39 4.59 10.38
CA TYR A 90 -6.83 4.86 10.46
C TYR A 90 -7.29 5.41 11.82
N GLY A 91 -6.36 5.81 12.70
CA GLY A 91 -6.69 6.38 14.01
C GLY A 91 -7.59 5.48 14.84
N ALA A 92 -8.59 6.06 15.48
CA ALA A 92 -9.56 5.35 16.32
C ALA A 92 -10.49 4.38 15.56
N LEU A 93 -10.39 4.31 14.24
CA LEU A 93 -11.13 3.34 13.43
C LEU A 93 -10.41 1.98 13.33
N GLN A 94 -9.10 1.89 13.66
CA GLN A 94 -8.38 0.62 13.61
C GLN A 94 -9.09 -0.46 14.43
N GLY A 95 -9.26 -1.65 13.85
CA GLY A 95 -9.99 -2.77 14.46
C GLY A 95 -11.51 -2.72 14.36
N LYS A 96 -12.11 -1.59 13.96
CA LYS A 96 -13.57 -1.51 13.80
C LYS A 96 -14.03 -2.14 12.49
N ASP A 97 -15.21 -2.77 12.52
CA ASP A 97 -15.87 -3.26 11.30
C ASP A 97 -16.41 -2.08 10.48
N LYS A 98 -16.14 -2.10 9.17
CA LYS A 98 -16.48 -0.98 8.28
C LYS A 98 -17.98 -0.79 8.10
N ALA A 99 -18.77 -1.89 8.09
CA ALA A 99 -20.22 -1.83 7.94
C ALA A 99 -20.89 -1.36 9.23
N GLN A 100 -20.43 -1.85 10.39
CA GLN A 100 -20.90 -1.39 11.69
C GLN A 100 -20.57 0.08 11.93
N THR A 101 -19.35 0.51 11.56
CA THR A 101 -18.95 1.91 11.63
C THR A 101 -19.84 2.80 10.74
N ALA A 102 -20.21 2.31 9.54
CA ALA A 102 -21.14 3.04 8.67
C ALA A 102 -22.56 3.12 9.25
N ALA A 103 -23.01 2.10 9.95
CA ALA A 103 -24.29 2.12 10.66
C ALA A 103 -24.29 3.10 11.86
N GLU A 104 -23.14 3.22 12.56
CA GLU A 104 -22.98 4.08 13.75
C GLU A 104 -22.83 5.58 13.37
N PHE A 105 -21.96 5.89 12.41
CA PHE A 105 -21.58 7.27 12.05
C PHE A 105 -22.21 7.78 10.76
N GLY A 106 -22.94 6.94 10.04
CA GLY A 106 -23.49 7.23 8.72
C GLY A 106 -22.49 6.94 7.58
N GLU A 107 -23.02 6.42 6.46
CA GLU A 107 -22.19 6.06 5.28
C GLU A 107 -21.41 7.26 4.71
N ALA A 108 -22.01 8.44 4.70
CA ALA A 108 -21.38 9.66 4.19
C ALA A 108 -20.12 10.02 5.00
N GLN A 109 -20.21 10.01 6.34
CA GLN A 109 -19.07 10.29 7.20
C GLN A 109 -17.97 9.24 7.08
N VAL A 110 -18.34 7.97 7.03
CA VAL A 110 -17.36 6.87 6.86
C VAL A 110 -16.71 6.94 5.47
N LYS A 111 -17.47 7.33 4.43
CA LYS A 111 -16.88 7.59 3.10
C LYS A 111 -15.84 8.70 3.15
N VAL A 112 -16.11 9.81 3.87
CA VAL A 112 -15.13 10.89 4.07
C VAL A 112 -13.86 10.35 4.73
N TRP A 113 -13.95 9.68 5.88
CA TRP A 113 -12.79 9.11 6.57
C TRP A 113 -12.01 8.08 5.75
N ARG A 114 -12.69 7.35 4.85
CA ARG A 114 -12.05 6.33 4.01
C ARG A 114 -11.42 6.89 2.75
N ARG A 115 -11.97 7.95 2.18
CA ARG A 115 -11.68 8.35 0.81
C ARG A 115 -11.19 9.77 0.66
N SER A 116 -11.54 10.70 1.56
CA SER A 116 -11.08 12.08 1.45
C SER A 116 -9.56 12.17 1.35
N TYR A 117 -9.10 13.09 0.54
CA TYR A 117 -7.68 13.36 0.38
C TYR A 117 -7.09 14.02 1.63
N ASP A 118 -7.78 14.97 2.24
CA ASP A 118 -7.29 15.88 3.27
C ASP A 118 -7.97 15.77 4.64
N GLN A 119 -8.96 14.86 4.81
CA GLN A 119 -9.67 14.71 6.07
C GLN A 119 -9.33 13.38 6.75
N PRO A 120 -8.53 13.40 7.83
CA PRO A 120 -8.21 12.19 8.57
C PRO A 120 -9.41 11.71 9.42
N PRO A 121 -9.45 10.43 9.80
CA PRO A 121 -10.35 9.94 10.83
C PRO A 121 -9.98 10.50 12.21
N LEU A 122 -10.79 10.19 13.23
CA LEU A 122 -10.50 10.58 14.60
C LEU A 122 -9.15 9.98 15.06
N PRO A 123 -8.29 10.78 15.71
CA PRO A 123 -7.00 10.31 16.18
C PRO A 123 -7.15 9.28 17.31
N VAL A 124 -6.22 8.34 17.38
CA VAL A 124 -6.06 7.46 18.53
C VAL A 124 -5.28 8.18 19.63
N SER A 125 -5.61 7.92 20.90
CA SER A 125 -4.89 8.51 22.02
C SER A 125 -3.47 7.94 22.15
N LEU A 126 -2.55 8.71 22.72
CA LEU A 126 -1.16 8.31 22.92
C LEU A 126 -1.02 7.04 23.77
N ASP A 127 -1.93 6.83 24.72
CA ASP A 127 -1.94 5.66 25.62
C ASP A 127 -2.54 4.41 24.99
N SER A 128 -3.11 4.54 23.80
CA SER A 128 -3.72 3.39 23.10
C SER A 128 -2.66 2.40 22.62
N PRO A 129 -2.88 1.10 22.71
CA PRO A 129 -2.01 0.09 22.11
C PRO A 129 -1.92 0.21 20.58
N GLU A 130 -2.90 0.86 19.97
CA GLU A 130 -2.90 1.13 18.51
C GLU A 130 -2.06 2.36 18.11
N HIS A 131 -1.57 3.16 19.10
CA HIS A 131 -0.69 4.28 18.79
C HIS A 131 0.74 3.79 18.52
N PRO A 132 1.38 4.21 17.41
CA PRO A 132 2.71 3.73 17.02
C PRO A 132 3.81 3.93 18.07
N ALA A 133 3.69 4.91 18.95
CA ALA A 133 4.63 5.14 20.05
C ALA A 133 4.74 3.94 21.01
N ASN A 134 3.71 3.07 21.06
CA ASN A 134 3.65 1.88 21.90
C ASN A 134 4.06 0.59 21.17
N ASP A 135 4.48 0.70 19.89
CA ASP A 135 4.94 -0.42 19.08
C ASP A 135 6.47 -0.40 18.95
N PRO A 136 7.20 -1.47 19.36
CA PRO A 136 8.66 -1.52 19.31
C PRO A 136 9.25 -1.33 17.91
N ARG A 137 8.50 -1.58 16.83
CA ARG A 137 8.93 -1.34 15.45
C ARG A 137 9.26 0.11 15.16
N TYR A 138 8.67 1.03 15.90
CA TYR A 138 8.81 2.48 15.71
C TYR A 138 9.57 3.17 16.84
N ALA A 139 10.11 2.43 17.80
CA ALA A 139 10.80 2.98 18.98
C ALA A 139 12.02 3.87 18.64
N GLY A 140 12.59 3.70 17.45
CA GLY A 140 13.72 4.54 16.98
C GLY A 140 13.29 5.83 16.27
N LEU A 141 11.96 6.11 16.15
CA LEU A 141 11.46 7.30 15.47
C LEU A 141 11.14 8.41 16.48
N PRO A 142 11.37 9.68 16.12
CA PRO A 142 10.91 10.81 16.93
C PRO A 142 9.38 10.78 17.09
N PRO A 143 8.83 11.10 18.29
CA PRO A 143 7.39 11.05 18.54
C PRO A 143 6.54 11.93 17.62
N ASP A 144 7.08 13.04 17.16
CA ASP A 144 6.42 14.02 16.29
C ASP A 144 6.20 13.54 14.85
N VAL A 145 6.89 12.46 14.42
CA VAL A 145 6.65 11.85 13.10
C VAL A 145 5.69 10.65 13.17
N LEU A 146 5.26 10.24 14.35
CA LEU A 146 4.36 9.10 14.55
C LEU A 146 2.90 9.53 14.43
N PRO A 147 2.13 9.03 13.43
CA PRO A 147 0.78 9.47 13.21
C PRO A 147 -0.19 8.91 14.25
N ALA A 148 -1.07 9.75 14.79
CA ALA A 148 -2.25 9.31 15.55
C ALA A 148 -3.46 9.02 14.64
N ALA A 149 -3.50 9.59 13.45
CA ALA A 149 -4.41 9.34 12.34
C ALA A 149 -3.84 9.97 11.08
N GLU A 150 -4.20 9.46 9.90
CA GLU A 150 -3.75 10.01 8.61
C GLU A 150 -4.91 10.12 7.61
N CYS A 151 -4.94 11.20 6.83
CA CYS A 151 -5.60 11.26 5.53
C CYS A 151 -4.61 10.84 4.42
N LEU A 152 -5.03 10.84 3.16
CA LEU A 152 -4.15 10.45 2.06
C LEU A 152 -3.03 11.49 1.82
N LYS A 153 -3.30 12.77 2.06
CA LYS A 153 -2.33 13.86 1.99
C LYS A 153 -1.14 13.61 2.93
N ASP A 154 -1.42 13.23 4.18
CA ASP A 154 -0.37 12.91 5.17
C ASP A 154 0.50 11.73 4.70
N VAL A 155 -0.12 10.73 4.07
CA VAL A 155 0.61 9.59 3.48
C VAL A 155 1.52 10.05 2.34
N VAL A 156 1.04 10.94 1.46
CA VAL A 156 1.87 11.54 0.39
C VAL A 156 3.06 12.28 0.99
N GLU A 157 2.82 13.17 1.96
CA GLU A 157 3.85 13.99 2.58
C GLU A 157 4.94 13.16 3.26
N ARG A 158 4.58 12.06 3.97
CA ARG A 158 5.58 11.22 4.60
C ARG A 158 6.28 10.25 3.64
N MET A 159 5.63 9.88 2.53
CA MET A 159 6.18 8.92 1.58
C MET A 159 7.17 9.58 0.60
N LEU A 160 6.91 10.80 0.13
CA LEU A 160 7.72 11.47 -0.87
C LEU A 160 9.20 11.63 -0.49
N PRO A 161 9.60 11.96 0.76
CA PRO A 161 11.02 11.96 1.11
C PRO A 161 11.69 10.60 0.88
N TYR A 162 11.01 9.49 1.17
CA TYR A 162 11.55 8.16 0.91
C TYR A 162 11.60 7.81 -0.58
N TRP A 163 10.64 8.29 -1.36
CA TRP A 163 10.67 8.18 -2.81
C TRP A 163 11.94 8.83 -3.38
N TYR A 164 12.19 10.09 -3.03
CA TYR A 164 13.34 10.82 -3.54
C TYR A 164 14.68 10.34 -3.01
N ASP A 165 14.76 9.98 -1.72
CA ASP A 165 16.03 9.68 -1.06
C ASP A 165 16.45 8.21 -1.19
N ALA A 166 15.52 7.29 -1.46
CA ALA A 166 15.80 5.87 -1.48
C ALA A 166 15.36 5.16 -2.77
N ILE A 167 14.17 5.43 -3.30
CA ILE A 167 13.65 4.71 -4.48
C ILE A 167 14.22 5.32 -5.77
N CYS A 168 14.21 6.64 -5.93
CA CYS A 168 14.78 7.30 -7.08
C CYS A 168 16.26 6.97 -7.33
N PRO A 169 17.15 6.92 -6.31
CA PRO A 169 18.53 6.50 -6.52
C PRO A 169 18.66 5.09 -7.09
N ASP A 170 17.87 4.12 -6.62
CA ASP A 170 17.91 2.76 -7.18
C ASP A 170 17.42 2.73 -8.63
N LEU A 171 16.39 3.53 -8.98
CA LEU A 171 15.89 3.66 -10.36
C LEU A 171 16.93 4.37 -11.26
N ALA A 172 17.64 5.37 -10.75
CA ALA A 172 18.66 6.09 -11.49
C ALA A 172 19.91 5.22 -11.83
N GLU A 173 20.08 4.10 -11.13
CA GLU A 173 21.09 3.08 -11.43
C GLU A 173 20.59 2.02 -12.46
N ASP A 174 19.53 2.30 -13.19
CA ASP A 174 18.87 1.39 -14.15
C ASP A 174 18.41 0.06 -13.53
N ARG A 175 18.13 0.04 -12.22
CA ARG A 175 17.60 -1.14 -11.53
C ARG A 175 16.10 -1.30 -11.80
N THR A 176 15.67 -2.56 -11.89
CA THR A 176 14.25 -2.89 -11.75
C THR A 176 13.88 -2.87 -10.28
N VAL A 177 13.00 -1.94 -9.89
CA VAL A 177 12.61 -1.72 -8.50
C VAL A 177 11.22 -2.27 -8.25
N LEU A 178 11.06 -3.15 -7.25
CA LEU A 178 9.77 -3.59 -6.74
C LEU A 178 9.40 -2.82 -5.47
N VAL A 179 8.25 -2.16 -5.45
CA VAL A 179 7.64 -1.58 -4.25
C VAL A 179 6.46 -2.43 -3.83
N ALA A 180 6.65 -3.28 -2.81
CA ALA A 180 5.60 -4.10 -2.23
C ALA A 180 5.03 -3.41 -0.99
N ALA A 181 3.82 -2.85 -1.09
CA ALA A 181 3.28 -1.98 -0.07
C ALA A 181 1.73 -2.10 0.07
N HIS A 182 1.04 -1.01 0.36
CA HIS A 182 -0.36 -1.01 0.77
C HIS A 182 -1.24 -0.15 -0.12
N GLY A 183 -2.56 -0.31 0.04
CA GLY A 183 -3.53 0.42 -0.78
C GLY A 183 -3.30 1.93 -0.78
N ASN A 184 -3.16 2.56 0.38
CA ASN A 184 -3.01 4.02 0.43
C ASN A 184 -1.57 4.50 0.16
N SER A 185 -0.53 3.77 0.57
CA SER A 185 0.84 4.15 0.20
C SER A 185 1.07 4.07 -1.32
N LEU A 186 0.54 3.05 -1.99
CA LEU A 186 0.61 2.95 -3.45
C LEU A 186 -0.29 3.95 -4.17
N ARG A 187 -1.46 4.32 -3.60
CA ARG A 187 -2.28 5.42 -4.12
C ARG A 187 -1.54 6.76 -4.04
N ALA A 188 -0.84 7.00 -2.93
CA ALA A 188 -0.02 8.19 -2.76
C ALA A 188 1.12 8.26 -3.81
N LEU A 189 1.81 7.14 -4.02
CA LEU A 189 2.88 7.06 -5.02
C LEU A 189 2.34 7.22 -6.45
N LYS A 190 1.24 6.53 -6.79
CA LYS A 190 0.60 6.66 -8.10
C LYS A 190 0.08 8.07 -8.36
N LYS A 191 -0.53 8.72 -7.35
CA LYS A 191 -0.92 10.13 -7.46
C LYS A 191 0.25 11.01 -7.86
N HIS A 192 1.40 10.81 -7.23
CA HIS A 192 2.62 11.57 -7.51
C HIS A 192 3.16 11.30 -8.92
N LEU A 193 3.27 10.02 -9.30
CA LEU A 193 3.82 9.62 -10.60
C LEU A 193 2.97 10.09 -11.78
N ASP A 194 1.66 9.95 -11.67
CA ASP A 194 0.72 10.26 -12.76
C ASP A 194 0.24 11.73 -12.74
N GLY A 195 0.64 12.53 -11.73
CA GLY A 195 0.18 13.91 -11.58
C GLY A 195 -1.34 14.03 -11.35
N MET A 196 -1.95 13.04 -10.69
CA MET A 196 -3.40 12.99 -10.47
C MET A 196 -3.86 14.11 -9.55
N SER A 197 -5.06 14.65 -9.81
CA SER A 197 -5.74 15.60 -8.92
C SER A 197 -6.16 14.93 -7.58
N ASP A 198 -6.59 15.75 -6.63
CA ASP A 198 -7.09 15.26 -5.34
C ASP A 198 -8.43 14.51 -5.49
N GLU A 199 -9.25 14.92 -6.45
CA GLU A 199 -10.52 14.28 -6.80
C GLU A 199 -10.31 12.95 -7.49
N GLU A 200 -9.41 12.87 -8.46
CA GLU A 200 -9.12 11.63 -9.20
C GLU A 200 -8.60 10.53 -8.27
N VAL A 201 -7.70 10.87 -7.33
CA VAL A 201 -7.14 9.86 -6.43
C VAL A 201 -8.16 9.29 -5.46
N VAL A 202 -9.25 10.01 -5.15
CA VAL A 202 -10.34 9.50 -4.28
C VAL A 202 -10.96 8.22 -4.83
N GLU A 203 -11.16 8.16 -6.14
CA GLU A 203 -11.79 7.00 -6.81
C GLU A 203 -10.79 5.88 -7.16
N LEU A 204 -9.49 6.14 -7.03
CA LEU A 204 -8.46 5.16 -7.34
C LEU A 204 -8.50 3.96 -6.37
N ASN A 205 -8.52 2.76 -6.91
CA ASN A 205 -8.38 1.50 -6.16
C ASN A 205 -7.19 0.71 -6.69
N ILE A 206 -6.31 0.29 -5.79
CA ILE A 206 -5.18 -0.58 -6.11
C ILE A 206 -5.58 -2.02 -5.73
N PRO A 207 -5.69 -2.96 -6.69
CA PRO A 207 -6.02 -4.35 -6.41
C PRO A 207 -4.91 -5.07 -5.64
N THR A 208 -5.26 -6.12 -4.88
CA THR A 208 -4.29 -6.97 -4.16
C THR A 208 -3.56 -7.90 -5.11
N GLY A 209 -2.26 -8.10 -4.91
CA GLY A 209 -1.47 -9.09 -5.62
C GLY A 209 -1.34 -8.89 -7.13
N MET A 210 -1.65 -7.70 -7.65
CA MET A 210 -1.61 -7.38 -9.08
C MET A 210 -0.45 -6.42 -9.37
N PRO A 211 0.60 -6.83 -10.10
CA PRO A 211 1.72 -5.97 -10.44
C PRO A 211 1.30 -4.86 -11.41
N LEU A 212 1.55 -3.60 -11.02
CA LEU A 212 1.42 -2.41 -11.84
C LEU A 212 2.83 -1.97 -12.24
N VAL A 213 3.13 -1.99 -13.53
CA VAL A 213 4.45 -1.72 -14.08
C VAL A 213 4.50 -0.31 -14.65
N TYR A 214 5.50 0.44 -14.27
CA TYR A 214 5.87 1.73 -14.83
C TYR A 214 7.19 1.61 -15.59
N GLU A 215 7.24 2.12 -16.81
CA GLU A 215 8.47 2.44 -17.51
C GLU A 215 8.76 3.94 -17.35
N LEU A 216 9.96 4.26 -16.89
CA LEU A 216 10.37 5.62 -16.59
C LEU A 216 11.55 6.01 -17.48
N ASP A 217 11.60 7.27 -17.91
CA ASP A 217 12.73 7.81 -18.67
C ASP A 217 13.95 8.12 -17.75
N GLU A 218 15.00 8.69 -18.32
CA GLU A 218 16.23 9.08 -17.61
C GLU A 218 16.02 10.16 -16.55
N ARG A 219 14.88 10.87 -16.60
CA ARG A 219 14.47 11.90 -15.63
C ARG A 219 13.45 11.34 -14.63
N LEU A 220 13.19 10.03 -14.69
CA LEU A 220 12.15 9.33 -13.93
C LEU A 220 10.74 9.84 -14.23
N ALA A 221 10.50 10.43 -15.40
CA ALA A 221 9.17 10.74 -15.87
C ALA A 221 8.49 9.49 -16.44
N VAL A 222 7.18 9.39 -16.22
CA VAL A 222 6.39 8.22 -16.65
C VAL A 222 6.29 8.19 -18.17
N VAL A 223 6.78 7.12 -18.80
CA VAL A 223 6.62 6.80 -20.22
C VAL A 223 5.40 5.93 -20.44
N SER A 224 5.21 4.91 -19.62
CA SER A 224 4.06 4.03 -19.67
C SER A 224 3.71 3.48 -18.27
N CYS A 225 2.44 3.09 -18.11
CA CYS A 225 1.94 2.47 -16.88
C CYS A 225 0.84 1.48 -17.24
N ALA A 226 1.01 0.21 -16.86
CA ALA A 226 -0.01 -0.82 -17.09
C ALA A 226 0.07 -1.94 -16.04
N TYR A 227 -1.07 -2.54 -15.71
CA TYR A 227 -1.10 -3.82 -15.01
C TYR A 227 -0.65 -4.95 -15.96
N LEU A 228 0.05 -5.95 -15.44
CA LEU A 228 0.45 -7.12 -16.25
C LEU A 228 -0.75 -7.96 -16.70
N ASP A 229 -1.85 -7.91 -15.93
CA ASP A 229 -3.14 -8.49 -16.28
C ASP A 229 -4.23 -7.42 -16.05
N PRO A 230 -4.54 -6.60 -17.06
CA PRO A 230 -5.49 -5.50 -16.90
C PRO A 230 -6.92 -5.95 -16.59
N GLU A 231 -7.35 -7.08 -17.14
CA GLU A 231 -8.72 -7.60 -16.94
C GLU A 231 -8.90 -8.09 -15.50
N ALA A 232 -7.96 -8.92 -15.01
CA ALA A 232 -7.97 -9.38 -13.63
C ALA A 232 -7.81 -8.20 -12.65
N ALA A 233 -6.95 -7.24 -12.96
CA ALA A 233 -6.77 -6.05 -12.14
C ALA A 233 -8.05 -5.21 -12.01
N ALA A 234 -8.79 -5.02 -13.10
CA ALA A 234 -10.07 -4.31 -13.08
C ALA A 234 -11.12 -5.05 -12.23
N ALA A 235 -11.20 -6.37 -12.34
CA ALA A 235 -12.11 -7.20 -11.54
C ALA A 235 -11.78 -7.13 -10.03
N GLU A 236 -10.50 -7.21 -9.66
CA GLU A 236 -10.07 -7.12 -8.27
C GLU A 236 -10.23 -5.69 -7.70
N ALA A 237 -9.98 -4.64 -8.49
CA ALA A 237 -10.22 -3.27 -8.09
C ALA A 237 -11.71 -3.01 -7.79
N ALA A 238 -12.62 -3.60 -8.56
CA ALA A 238 -14.06 -3.53 -8.30
C ALA A 238 -14.43 -4.20 -6.96
N LYS A 239 -13.82 -5.33 -6.59
CA LYS A 239 -14.00 -5.97 -5.28
C LYS A 239 -13.54 -5.06 -4.13
N VAL A 240 -12.38 -4.39 -4.30
CA VAL A 240 -11.88 -3.42 -3.32
C VAL A 240 -12.84 -2.24 -3.15
N ALA A 241 -13.40 -1.72 -4.25
CA ALA A 241 -14.38 -0.64 -4.23
C ALA A 241 -15.69 -1.03 -3.49
N ALA A 242 -16.08 -2.30 -3.59
CA ALA A 242 -17.28 -2.82 -2.92
C ALA A 242 -17.10 -3.05 -1.40
N GLN A 243 -15.86 -3.07 -0.90
CA GLN A 243 -15.61 -3.23 0.55
C GLN A 243 -16.20 -2.06 1.35
N GLY A 244 -16.98 -2.39 2.38
CA GLY A 244 -17.61 -1.40 3.27
C GLY A 244 -18.93 -0.84 2.76
N ARG A 245 -19.52 -1.40 1.68
CA ARG A 245 -20.95 -1.22 1.41
C ARG A 245 -21.74 -2.09 2.38
N VAL A 246 -22.83 -1.53 2.94
CA VAL A 246 -23.77 -2.31 3.74
C VAL A 246 -24.39 -3.36 2.79
N LYS A 247 -24.29 -4.64 3.14
CA LYS A 247 -25.06 -5.67 2.41
C LYS A 247 -26.52 -5.44 2.73
N THR A 248 -27.28 -4.90 1.77
CA THR A 248 -28.74 -4.88 1.79
C THR A 248 -29.30 -6.30 1.72
#